data_8b74a4791db69db189726d57645f7240
#
_entry.id   8b74a4791db69db189726d57645f7240
#
_cell.length_a   1.000
_cell.length_b   1.000
_cell.length_c   1.000
_cell.angle_alpha   90.00
_cell.angle_beta   90.00
_cell.angle_gamma   90.00
#
_symmetry.space_group_name_H-M   'P 1'
#
loop_
_entity.id
_entity.type
_entity.pdbx_description
1 polymer ?
#
loop_
_entity_poly.entity_id
_entity_poly.type
_entity_poly.pdbx_seq_one_letter_code
_entity_poly.pdbx_strand_id
1 'polypeptide(L)'
;MGAFFSYVLLGLSLAAPIGPINAAQLDKGIKNGFLHAWFLGIGATSVDALYMLVVYFGSVHFLSSDFMKTFLFSFGCFVLIYTGVEGLMGAGRITQHRKTNGDSVLKCFFSGFLLSLTNPLTILFWLGIYGSVLAKTANTYETEQLILYSCAIFTGILAWDIAMAALASTFRRYLAATFLTAVSVVSGLSLIGFGLYFGWQAAQQLG
;
A
#
# COMPACT_ATOMS: atom_id res chain seq x y z
N MET A 1 18.44 22.47 -0.23
CA MET A 1 17.23 22.22 -1.05
C MET A 1 17.33 20.95 -1.88
N GLY A 2 18.46 20.62 -2.53
CA GLY A 2 18.59 19.42 -3.35
C GLY A 2 18.32 18.10 -2.61
N ALA A 3 18.84 17.96 -1.39
CA ALA A 3 18.63 16.75 -0.58
C ALA A 3 17.17 16.48 -0.26
N PHE A 4 16.41 17.50 0.14
CA PHE A 4 14.97 17.36 0.43
C PHE A 4 14.20 16.81 -0.78
N PHE A 5 14.42 17.37 -1.98
CA PHE A 5 13.78 16.87 -3.20
C PHE A 5 14.19 15.44 -3.55
N SER A 6 15.44 15.06 -3.28
CA SER A 6 15.88 13.67 -3.48
C SER A 6 15.11 12.69 -2.58
N TYR A 7 14.80 13.07 -1.35
CA TYR A 7 14.01 12.24 -0.44
C TYR A 7 12.51 12.23 -0.81
N VAL A 8 11.96 13.32 -1.35
CA VAL A 8 10.60 13.31 -1.93
C VAL A 8 10.53 12.35 -3.13
N LEU A 9 11.52 12.41 -4.03
CA LEU A 9 11.60 11.50 -5.17
C LEU A 9 11.78 10.04 -4.71
N LEU A 10 12.55 9.82 -3.65
CA LEU A 10 12.67 8.49 -3.04
C LEU A 10 11.29 8.01 -2.57
N GLY A 11 10.52 8.82 -1.85
CA GLY A 11 9.17 8.47 -1.40
C GLY A 11 8.22 8.14 -2.56
N LEU A 12 8.25 8.94 -3.64
CA LEU A 12 7.53 8.65 -4.88
C LEU A 12 7.94 7.30 -5.48
N SER A 13 9.25 7.04 -5.54
CA SER A 13 9.80 5.80 -6.11
C SER A 13 9.44 4.57 -5.27
N LEU A 14 9.26 4.74 -3.95
CA LEU A 14 8.82 3.69 -3.04
C LEU A 14 7.36 3.32 -3.24
N ALA A 15 6.49 4.31 -3.47
CA ALA A 15 5.07 4.13 -3.64
C ALA A 15 4.65 3.75 -5.07
N ALA A 16 5.45 4.11 -6.09
CA ALA A 16 5.11 3.97 -7.51
C ALA A 16 4.98 2.52 -8.03
N PRO A 17 5.75 1.51 -7.56
CA PRO A 17 5.59 0.15 -8.03
C PRO A 17 4.15 -0.35 -7.86
N ILE A 18 3.57 -0.88 -8.94
CA ILE A 18 2.20 -1.40 -8.92
C ILE A 18 2.17 -2.68 -8.08
N GLY A 19 1.63 -2.56 -6.88
CA GLY A 19 1.49 -3.64 -5.92
C GLY A 19 0.05 -3.78 -5.42
N PRO A 20 -0.16 -4.60 -4.37
CA PRO A 20 -1.49 -4.84 -3.81
C PRO A 20 -2.22 -3.56 -3.39
N ILE A 21 -1.51 -2.60 -2.80
CA ILE A 21 -2.08 -1.33 -2.32
C ILE A 21 -2.58 -0.50 -3.49
N ASN A 22 -1.77 -0.32 -4.53
CA ASN A 22 -2.14 0.44 -5.73
C ASN A 22 -3.33 -0.22 -6.46
N ALA A 23 -3.35 -1.56 -6.55
CA ALA A 23 -4.46 -2.29 -7.14
C ALA A 23 -5.76 -2.08 -6.34
N ALA A 24 -5.70 -2.13 -5.01
CA ALA A 24 -6.85 -1.88 -4.14
C ALA A 24 -7.31 -0.41 -4.21
N GLN A 25 -6.39 0.56 -4.30
CA GLN A 25 -6.72 1.97 -4.49
C GLN A 25 -7.47 2.20 -5.81
N LEU A 26 -7.00 1.61 -6.91
CA LEU A 26 -7.68 1.68 -8.21
C LEU A 26 -9.10 1.12 -8.10
N ASP A 27 -9.26 -0.07 -7.55
CA ASP A 27 -10.58 -0.70 -7.38
C ASP A 27 -11.53 0.17 -6.56
N LYS A 28 -11.11 0.62 -5.38
CA LYS A 28 -11.95 1.45 -4.50
C LYS A 28 -12.21 2.84 -5.11
N GLY A 29 -11.25 3.43 -5.79
CA GLY A 29 -11.42 4.71 -6.47
C GLY A 29 -12.41 4.64 -7.62
N ILE A 30 -12.35 3.59 -8.43
CA ILE A 30 -13.30 3.33 -9.51
C ILE A 30 -14.70 3.08 -8.97
N LYS A 31 -14.86 2.26 -7.94
CA LYS A 31 -16.17 1.90 -7.36
C LYS A 31 -16.78 3.04 -6.54
N ASN A 32 -16.01 3.62 -5.65
CA ASN A 32 -16.49 4.48 -4.57
C ASN A 32 -16.03 5.94 -4.71
N GLY A 33 -15.04 6.24 -5.55
CA GLY A 33 -14.52 7.58 -5.84
C GLY A 33 -13.29 7.96 -5.02
N PHE A 34 -12.86 9.22 -5.18
CA PHE A 34 -11.59 9.75 -4.68
C PHE A 34 -11.36 9.49 -3.18
N LEU A 35 -12.31 9.86 -2.33
CA LEU A 35 -12.14 9.77 -0.88
C LEU A 35 -11.86 8.34 -0.42
N HIS A 36 -12.53 7.36 -1.00
CA HIS A 36 -12.35 5.95 -0.62
C HIS A 36 -10.96 5.43 -1.00
N ALA A 37 -10.48 5.77 -2.20
CA ALA A 37 -9.13 5.44 -2.62
C ALA A 37 -8.08 6.15 -1.77
N TRP A 38 -8.29 7.44 -1.50
CA TRP A 38 -7.35 8.22 -0.71
C TRP A 38 -7.25 7.73 0.74
N PHE A 39 -8.39 7.45 1.38
CA PHE A 39 -8.37 6.90 2.75
C PHE A 39 -7.75 5.49 2.82
N LEU A 40 -7.85 4.70 1.75
CA LEU A 40 -7.10 3.45 1.66
C LEU A 40 -5.58 3.73 1.63
N GLY A 41 -5.12 4.69 0.83
CA GLY A 41 -3.73 5.15 0.80
C GLY A 41 -3.27 5.65 2.17
N ILE A 42 -4.03 6.54 2.84
CA ILE A 42 -3.72 7.02 4.20
C ILE A 42 -3.60 5.86 5.18
N GLY A 43 -4.47 4.84 5.09
CA GLY A 43 -4.38 3.64 5.91
C GLY A 43 -3.05 2.91 5.71
N ALA A 44 -2.64 2.73 4.47
CA ALA A 44 -1.34 2.13 4.13
C ALA A 44 -0.17 2.98 4.62
N THR A 45 -0.17 4.27 4.34
CA THR A 45 0.88 5.23 4.76
C THR A 45 1.00 5.32 6.29
N SER A 46 -0.10 5.12 7.05
CA SER A 46 -0.04 5.04 8.51
C SER A 46 0.81 3.87 9.00
N VAL A 47 0.77 2.74 8.29
CA VAL A 47 1.61 1.57 8.59
C VAL A 47 3.06 1.84 8.18
N ASP A 48 3.27 2.53 7.06
CA ASP A 48 4.61 2.96 6.66
C ASP A 48 5.26 3.82 7.74
N ALA A 49 4.48 4.73 8.37
CA ALA A 49 4.95 5.51 9.53
C ALA A 49 5.31 4.61 10.72
N LEU A 50 4.51 3.59 11.01
CA LEU A 50 4.82 2.63 12.07
C LEU A 50 6.13 1.86 11.78
N TYR A 51 6.32 1.36 10.57
CA TYR A 51 7.57 0.68 10.21
C TYR A 51 8.78 1.61 10.27
N MET A 52 8.63 2.85 9.82
CA MET A 52 9.69 3.86 9.95
C MET A 52 10.08 4.06 11.41
N LEU A 53 9.12 4.18 12.33
CA LEU A 53 9.38 4.31 13.76
C LEU A 53 10.05 3.05 14.32
N VAL A 54 9.59 1.85 13.94
CA VAL A 54 10.19 0.59 14.37
C VAL A 54 11.65 0.49 13.92
N VAL A 55 11.96 0.89 12.68
CA VAL A 55 13.33 0.93 12.17
C VAL A 55 14.16 1.98 12.91
N TYR A 56 13.59 3.16 13.14
CA TYR A 56 14.26 4.23 13.86
C TYR A 56 14.65 3.83 15.29
N PHE A 57 13.76 3.15 16.03
CA PHE A 57 14.03 2.65 17.38
C PHE A 57 14.83 1.34 17.46
N GLY A 58 15.28 0.82 16.32
CA GLY A 58 16.17 -0.34 16.27
C GLY A 58 15.52 -1.70 16.52
N SER A 59 14.19 -1.78 16.55
CA SER A 59 13.45 -3.04 16.76
C SER A 59 13.41 -3.96 15.53
N VAL A 60 14.41 -3.86 14.67
CA VAL A 60 14.50 -4.54 13.38
C VAL A 60 14.56 -6.07 13.51
N HIS A 61 15.24 -6.57 14.55
CA HIS A 61 15.45 -8.01 14.76
C HIS A 61 14.15 -8.81 14.91
N PHE A 62 13.13 -8.22 15.51
CA PHE A 62 11.85 -8.87 15.68
C PHE A 62 11.13 -9.08 14.33
N LEU A 63 11.11 -8.04 13.48
CA LEU A 63 10.45 -8.10 12.17
C LEU A 63 11.20 -8.99 11.16
N SER A 64 12.50 -9.17 11.33
CA SER A 64 13.32 -10.01 10.46
C SER A 64 13.33 -11.48 10.87
N SER A 65 12.69 -11.86 11.99
CA SER A 65 12.61 -13.25 12.43
C SER A 65 11.81 -14.12 11.45
N ASP A 66 12.19 -15.39 11.29
CA ASP A 66 11.53 -16.32 10.37
C ASP A 66 10.08 -16.59 10.77
N PHE A 67 9.80 -16.61 12.08
CA PHE A 67 8.43 -16.69 12.59
C PHE A 67 7.58 -15.51 12.10
N MET A 68 8.08 -14.28 12.24
CA MET A 68 7.34 -13.09 11.82
C MET A 68 7.15 -13.05 10.31
N LYS A 69 8.16 -13.41 9.53
CA LYS A 69 8.06 -13.50 8.06
C LYS A 69 6.97 -14.50 7.65
N THR A 70 7.01 -15.72 8.21
CA THR A 70 6.00 -16.76 7.92
C THR A 70 4.60 -16.31 8.30
N PHE A 71 4.44 -15.69 9.47
CA PHE A 71 3.16 -15.12 9.91
C PHE A 71 2.64 -14.06 8.94
N LEU A 72 3.50 -13.10 8.55
CA LEU A 72 3.12 -12.01 7.64
C LEU A 72 2.76 -12.51 6.24
N PHE A 73 3.53 -13.45 5.70
CA PHE A 73 3.20 -14.07 4.42
C PHE A 73 1.89 -14.85 4.47
N SER A 74 1.65 -15.62 5.53
CA SER A 74 0.41 -16.39 5.69
C SER A 74 -0.80 -15.48 5.86
N PHE A 75 -0.72 -14.49 6.75
CA PHE A 75 -1.81 -13.56 7.00
C PHE A 75 -2.01 -12.61 5.81
N GLY A 76 -0.93 -12.14 5.18
CA GLY A 76 -0.98 -11.36 3.95
C GLY A 76 -1.64 -12.11 2.80
N CYS A 77 -1.37 -13.41 2.64
CA CYS A 77 -2.07 -14.29 1.69
C CYS A 77 -3.59 -14.22 1.92
N PHE A 78 -4.05 -14.41 3.16
CA PHE A 78 -5.48 -14.35 3.50
C PHE A 78 -6.08 -12.98 3.18
N VAL A 79 -5.44 -11.89 3.62
CA VAL A 79 -5.94 -10.51 3.42
C VAL A 79 -6.02 -10.16 1.93
N LEU A 80 -5.00 -10.51 1.15
CA LEU A 80 -4.95 -10.24 -0.27
C LEU A 80 -6.00 -11.01 -1.06
N ILE A 81 -6.17 -12.32 -0.78
CA ILE A 81 -7.19 -13.14 -1.42
C ILE A 81 -8.58 -12.62 -1.06
N TYR A 82 -8.84 -12.33 0.23
CA TYR A 82 -10.11 -11.77 0.67
C TYR A 82 -10.46 -10.46 -0.05
N THR A 83 -9.52 -9.51 -0.07
CA THR A 83 -9.71 -8.21 -0.73
C THR A 83 -9.89 -8.37 -2.25
N GLY A 84 -9.13 -9.27 -2.88
CA GLY A 84 -9.24 -9.57 -4.30
C GLY A 84 -10.59 -10.17 -4.67
N VAL A 85 -11.09 -11.13 -3.89
CA VAL A 85 -12.43 -11.75 -4.09
C VAL A 85 -13.51 -10.70 -3.88
N GLU A 86 -13.46 -9.89 -2.81
CA GLU A 86 -14.40 -8.78 -2.59
C GLU A 86 -14.41 -7.82 -3.80
N GLY A 87 -13.22 -7.50 -4.34
CA GLY A 87 -13.04 -6.70 -5.54
C GLY A 87 -13.75 -7.29 -6.76
N LEU A 88 -13.54 -8.58 -7.03
CA LEU A 88 -14.18 -9.28 -8.14
C LEU A 88 -15.70 -9.34 -7.99
N MET A 89 -16.22 -9.67 -6.81
CA MET A 89 -17.66 -9.71 -6.54
C MET A 89 -18.32 -8.34 -6.72
N GLY A 90 -17.59 -7.27 -6.45
CA GLY A 90 -18.05 -5.89 -6.65
C GLY A 90 -17.93 -5.37 -8.08
N ALA A 91 -17.11 -5.99 -8.94
CA ALA A 91 -16.82 -5.48 -10.28
C ALA A 91 -18.08 -5.39 -11.17
N GLY A 92 -18.94 -6.40 -11.14
CA GLY A 92 -20.20 -6.40 -11.92
C GLY A 92 -21.27 -5.38 -11.45
N ARG A 93 -21.13 -4.84 -10.24
CA ARG A 93 -22.10 -3.88 -9.67
C ARG A 93 -21.84 -2.45 -10.09
N ILE A 94 -20.72 -2.16 -10.74
CA ILE A 94 -20.37 -0.80 -11.23
C ILE A 94 -21.42 -0.31 -12.25
N THR A 95 -22.02 -1.23 -13.01
CA THR A 95 -23.03 -0.92 -14.03
C THR A 95 -24.42 -0.66 -13.48
N GLN A 96 -24.80 -1.24 -12.33
CA GLN A 96 -26.18 -1.20 -11.86
C GLN A 96 -26.45 -0.14 -10.80
N HIS A 97 -25.47 0.32 -10.03
CA HIS A 97 -25.74 1.16 -8.88
C HIS A 97 -24.78 2.36 -8.75
N ARG A 98 -25.15 3.46 -9.40
CA ARG A 98 -24.64 4.81 -9.05
C ARG A 98 -25.08 5.26 -7.64
N LYS A 99 -25.86 4.46 -6.91
CA LYS A 99 -26.54 4.83 -5.65
C LYS A 99 -26.75 3.65 -4.70
N THR A 100 -25.79 2.81 -4.43
CA THR A 100 -25.93 1.89 -3.30
C THR A 100 -24.75 2.01 -2.37
N ASN A 101 -25.07 1.92 -1.06
CA ASN A 101 -24.20 1.91 0.09
C ASN A 101 -22.77 1.48 -0.23
N GLY A 102 -21.95 2.42 -0.69
CA GLY A 102 -20.53 2.22 -0.90
C GLY A 102 -19.88 1.82 0.42
N ASP A 103 -18.74 1.17 0.35
CA ASP A 103 -17.93 0.91 1.53
C ASP A 103 -17.80 2.21 2.34
N SER A 104 -17.83 2.10 3.65
CA SER A 104 -17.50 3.23 4.51
C SER A 104 -16.05 3.65 4.24
N VAL A 105 -15.79 4.95 4.24
CA VAL A 105 -14.44 5.51 4.13
C VAL A 105 -13.51 4.89 5.19
N LEU A 106 -14.04 4.65 6.39
CA LEU A 106 -13.32 3.98 7.48
C LEU A 106 -12.95 2.53 7.12
N LYS A 107 -13.85 1.80 6.46
CA LYS A 107 -13.54 0.44 5.95
C LYS A 107 -12.39 0.48 4.95
N CYS A 108 -12.34 1.47 4.07
CA CYS A 108 -11.23 1.64 3.12
C CYS A 108 -9.91 1.94 3.84
N PHE A 109 -9.93 2.80 4.87
CA PHE A 109 -8.75 3.05 5.69
C PHE A 109 -8.21 1.75 6.32
N PHE A 110 -9.07 0.98 6.99
CA PHE A 110 -8.64 -0.29 7.60
C PHE A 110 -8.21 -1.33 6.56
N SER A 111 -8.81 -1.33 5.37
CA SER A 111 -8.34 -2.19 4.27
C SER A 111 -6.91 -1.84 3.88
N GLY A 112 -6.61 -0.56 3.65
CA GLY A 112 -5.26 -0.10 3.33
C GLY A 112 -4.26 -0.38 4.46
N PHE A 113 -4.67 -0.12 5.70
CA PHE A 113 -3.89 -0.42 6.90
C PHE A 113 -3.52 -1.91 6.98
N LEU A 114 -4.50 -2.81 6.86
CA LEU A 114 -4.24 -4.25 6.91
C LEU A 114 -3.41 -4.74 5.72
N LEU A 115 -3.71 -4.26 4.51
CA LEU A 115 -2.93 -4.60 3.31
C LEU A 115 -1.45 -4.22 3.46
N SER A 116 -1.14 -3.04 4.00
CA SER A 116 0.23 -2.60 4.23
C SER A 116 0.87 -3.35 5.40
N LEU A 117 0.16 -3.50 6.52
CA LEU A 117 0.65 -4.16 7.73
C LEU A 117 1.06 -5.62 7.48
N THR A 118 0.34 -6.32 6.60
CA THR A 118 0.55 -7.72 6.29
C THR A 118 1.40 -7.95 5.05
N ASN A 119 1.83 -6.88 4.40
CA ASN A 119 2.63 -6.96 3.20
C ASN A 119 4.12 -7.10 3.54
N PRO A 120 4.72 -8.29 3.40
CA PRO A 120 6.13 -8.48 3.71
C PRO A 120 7.05 -7.65 2.80
N LEU A 121 6.62 -7.30 1.59
CA LEU A 121 7.39 -6.43 0.70
C LEU A 121 7.51 -5.03 1.29
N THR A 122 6.46 -4.49 1.90
CA THR A 122 6.48 -3.20 2.61
C THR A 122 7.51 -3.24 3.75
N ILE A 123 7.52 -4.32 4.53
CA ILE A 123 8.47 -4.50 5.62
C ILE A 123 9.90 -4.55 5.09
N LEU A 124 10.17 -5.41 4.11
CA LEU A 124 11.51 -5.52 3.51
C LEU A 124 11.99 -4.19 2.91
N PHE A 125 11.07 -3.44 2.34
CA PHE A 125 11.35 -2.10 1.81
C PHE A 125 11.79 -1.13 2.90
N TRP A 126 11.01 -1.05 3.99
CA TRP A 126 11.33 -0.15 5.10
C TRP A 126 12.59 -0.58 5.83
N LEU A 127 12.81 -1.88 6.06
CA LEU A 127 14.02 -2.40 6.67
C LEU A 127 15.24 -2.19 5.77
N GLY A 128 15.15 -2.54 4.49
CA GLY A 128 16.27 -2.48 3.55
C GLY A 128 16.63 -1.04 3.16
N ILE A 129 15.67 -0.30 2.62
CA ILE A 129 15.93 1.03 2.05
C ILE A 129 16.00 2.09 3.14
N TYR A 130 14.96 2.20 3.97
CA TYR A 130 14.97 3.21 5.02
C TYR A 130 16.05 2.92 6.08
N GLY A 131 16.24 1.66 6.46
CA GLY A 131 17.33 1.25 7.33
C GLY A 131 18.71 1.64 6.79
N SER A 132 18.95 1.45 5.50
CA SER A 132 20.20 1.87 4.83
C SER A 132 20.34 3.39 4.78
N VAL A 133 19.24 4.11 4.47
CA VAL A 133 19.21 5.58 4.49
C VAL A 133 19.49 6.09 5.90
N LEU A 134 18.83 5.53 6.91
CA LEU A 134 19.02 5.91 8.31
C LEU A 134 20.46 5.66 8.77
N ALA A 135 21.04 4.49 8.49
CA ALA A 135 22.40 4.15 8.84
C ALA A 135 23.43 5.11 8.23
N LYS A 136 23.24 5.49 6.95
CA LYS A 136 24.10 6.45 6.27
C LYS A 136 23.92 7.87 6.79
N THR A 137 22.68 8.23 7.14
CA THR A 137 22.30 9.61 7.48
C THR A 137 22.56 9.91 8.96
N ALA A 138 22.37 8.92 9.84
CA ALA A 138 22.59 9.07 11.30
C ALA A 138 24.05 9.42 11.65
N ASN A 139 25.01 9.00 10.81
CA ASN A 139 26.42 9.35 11.00
C ASN A 139 26.82 10.72 10.40
N THR A 140 25.92 11.33 9.61
CA THR A 140 26.25 12.53 8.82
C THR A 140 25.40 13.75 9.21
N TYR A 141 24.19 13.52 9.73
CA TYR A 141 23.22 14.57 10.00
C TYR A 141 22.71 14.54 11.45
N GLU A 142 22.31 15.71 11.93
CA GLU A 142 21.65 15.86 13.23
C GLU A 142 20.21 15.30 13.20
N THR A 143 19.64 15.00 14.36
CA THR A 143 18.29 14.42 14.50
C THR A 143 17.21 15.22 13.79
N GLU A 144 17.30 16.56 13.79
CA GLU A 144 16.34 17.43 13.11
C GLU A 144 16.32 17.21 11.58
N GLN A 145 17.49 17.00 10.99
CA GLN A 145 17.61 16.74 9.55
C GLN A 145 17.08 15.34 9.20
N LEU A 146 17.27 14.35 10.09
CA LEU A 146 16.70 13.02 9.91
C LEU A 146 15.16 13.07 9.88
N ILE A 147 14.56 13.81 10.79
CA ILE A 147 13.10 14.02 10.83
C ILE A 147 12.64 14.73 9.55
N LEU A 148 13.33 15.78 9.13
CA LEU A 148 13.00 16.53 7.92
C LEU A 148 13.04 15.63 6.67
N TYR A 149 14.05 14.79 6.52
CA TYR A 149 14.16 13.87 5.37
C TYR A 149 13.14 12.74 5.43
N SER A 150 12.81 12.27 6.62
CA SER A 150 11.70 11.32 6.81
C SER A 150 10.35 11.94 6.39
N CYS A 151 10.07 13.17 6.79
CA CYS A 151 8.89 13.91 6.33
C CYS A 151 8.90 14.12 4.80
N ALA A 152 10.06 14.33 4.18
CA ALA A 152 10.18 14.44 2.73
C ALA A 152 9.78 13.14 2.02
N ILE A 153 10.21 11.97 2.54
CA ILE A 153 9.78 10.67 2.01
C ILE A 153 8.26 10.54 2.08
N PHE A 154 7.64 10.87 3.23
CA PHE A 154 6.18 10.83 3.39
C PHE A 154 5.47 11.77 2.44
N THR A 155 6.02 12.95 2.19
CA THR A 155 5.48 13.89 1.20
C THR A 155 5.40 13.24 -0.19
N GLY A 156 6.43 12.51 -0.59
CA GLY A 156 6.45 11.74 -1.85
C GLY A 156 5.38 10.64 -1.90
N ILE A 157 5.26 9.85 -0.82
CA ILE A 157 4.26 8.78 -0.72
C ILE A 157 2.84 9.36 -0.80
N LEU A 158 2.53 10.39 0.00
CA LEU A 158 1.23 11.03 0.00
C LEU A 158 0.89 11.68 -1.36
N ALA A 159 1.88 12.28 -2.03
CA ALA A 159 1.67 12.82 -3.38
C ALA A 159 1.29 11.71 -4.37
N TRP A 160 1.92 10.54 -4.27
CA TRP A 160 1.55 9.37 -5.07
C TRP A 160 0.14 8.89 -4.75
N ASP A 161 -0.23 8.75 -3.48
CA ASP A 161 -1.57 8.32 -3.05
C ASP A 161 -2.67 9.25 -3.56
N ILE A 162 -2.43 10.57 -3.52
CA ILE A 162 -3.34 11.57 -4.08
C ILE A 162 -3.46 11.39 -5.60
N ALA A 163 -2.35 11.21 -6.29
CA ALA A 163 -2.33 10.99 -7.74
C ALA A 163 -3.11 9.73 -8.13
N MET A 164 -2.89 8.62 -7.43
CA MET A 164 -3.61 7.36 -7.65
C MET A 164 -5.11 7.49 -7.38
N ALA A 165 -5.50 8.14 -6.29
CA ALA A 165 -6.90 8.39 -5.97
C ALA A 165 -7.57 9.29 -7.02
N ALA A 166 -6.87 10.32 -7.49
CA ALA A 166 -7.35 11.22 -8.55
C ALA A 166 -7.50 10.49 -9.89
N LEU A 167 -6.52 9.70 -10.29
CA LEU A 167 -6.58 8.87 -11.50
C LEU A 167 -7.76 7.89 -11.46
N ALA A 168 -7.89 7.12 -10.39
CA ALA A 168 -8.96 6.15 -10.23
C ALA A 168 -10.36 6.80 -10.26
N SER A 169 -10.53 7.94 -9.60
CA SER A 169 -11.80 8.67 -9.60
C SER A 169 -12.13 9.33 -10.92
N THR A 170 -11.11 9.77 -11.66
CA THR A 170 -11.26 10.34 -13.01
C THR A 170 -11.69 9.27 -14.00
N PHE A 171 -11.07 8.09 -13.95
CA PHE A 171 -11.46 6.97 -14.80
C PHE A 171 -12.92 6.58 -14.60
N ARG A 172 -13.41 6.60 -13.34
CA ARG A 172 -14.83 6.40 -13.04
C ARG A 172 -15.75 7.37 -13.79
N ARG A 173 -15.33 8.62 -13.98
CA ARG A 173 -16.16 9.70 -14.54
C ARG A 173 -16.23 9.68 -16.05
N TYR A 174 -15.13 9.33 -16.72
CA TYR A 174 -14.96 9.52 -18.18
C TYR A 174 -14.95 8.23 -18.98
N LEU A 175 -14.75 7.09 -18.37
CA LEU A 175 -14.64 5.82 -19.08
C LEU A 175 -15.95 5.03 -19.06
N ALA A 176 -16.14 4.19 -20.10
CA ALA A 176 -17.28 3.31 -20.22
C ALA A 176 -17.33 2.30 -19.05
N ALA A 177 -18.52 1.94 -18.59
CA ALA A 177 -18.71 1.01 -17.48
C ALA A 177 -17.98 -0.33 -17.69
N THR A 178 -17.95 -0.83 -18.93
CA THR A 178 -17.24 -2.05 -19.29
C THR A 178 -15.73 -1.96 -19.03
N PHE A 179 -15.11 -0.81 -19.36
CA PHE A 179 -13.69 -0.60 -19.10
C PHE A 179 -13.40 -0.52 -17.58
N LEU A 180 -14.25 0.18 -16.84
CA LEU A 180 -14.12 0.27 -15.37
C LEU A 180 -14.24 -1.11 -14.71
N THR A 181 -15.19 -1.93 -15.20
CA THR A 181 -15.32 -3.31 -14.75
C THR A 181 -14.07 -4.14 -15.07
N ALA A 182 -13.52 -3.99 -16.26
CA ALA A 182 -12.28 -4.69 -16.65
C ALA A 182 -11.10 -4.31 -15.74
N VAL A 183 -10.91 -3.01 -15.42
CA VAL A 183 -9.87 -2.55 -14.50
C VAL A 183 -10.08 -3.14 -13.11
N SER A 184 -11.30 -3.14 -12.57
CA SER A 184 -11.60 -3.73 -11.27
C SER A 184 -11.36 -5.25 -11.24
N VAL A 185 -11.67 -5.95 -12.33
CA VAL A 185 -11.38 -7.39 -12.46
C VAL A 185 -9.87 -7.63 -12.47
N VAL A 186 -9.11 -6.87 -13.27
CA VAL A 186 -7.64 -6.99 -13.32
C VAL A 186 -7.03 -6.69 -11.95
N SER A 187 -7.50 -5.64 -11.25
CA SER A 187 -7.05 -5.32 -9.90
C SER A 187 -7.34 -6.46 -8.91
N GLY A 188 -8.55 -7.00 -8.92
CA GLY A 188 -8.93 -8.13 -8.06
C GLY A 188 -8.12 -9.39 -8.33
N LEU A 189 -7.91 -9.73 -9.61
CA LEU A 189 -7.05 -10.86 -10.01
C LEU A 189 -5.59 -10.64 -9.61
N SER A 190 -5.08 -9.41 -9.72
CA SER A 190 -3.72 -9.05 -9.26
C SER A 190 -3.58 -9.28 -7.76
N LEU A 191 -4.56 -8.86 -6.96
CA LEU A 191 -4.57 -9.09 -5.51
C LEU A 191 -4.56 -10.59 -5.17
N ILE A 192 -5.37 -11.40 -5.85
CA ILE A 192 -5.38 -12.85 -5.67
C ILE A 192 -4.03 -13.45 -6.07
N GLY A 193 -3.46 -13.01 -7.20
CA GLY A 193 -2.14 -13.46 -7.65
C GLY A 193 -1.03 -13.17 -6.63
N PHE A 194 -1.00 -11.96 -6.06
CA PHE A 194 -0.09 -11.63 -4.95
C PHE A 194 -0.38 -12.46 -3.71
N GLY A 195 -1.64 -12.70 -3.38
CA GLY A 195 -2.02 -13.56 -2.26
C GLY A 195 -1.51 -14.99 -2.41
N LEU A 196 -1.68 -15.59 -3.59
CA LEU A 196 -1.14 -16.92 -3.88
C LEU A 196 0.39 -16.97 -3.82
N TYR A 197 1.06 -15.93 -4.34
CA TYR A 197 2.50 -15.78 -4.21
C TYR A 197 2.94 -15.73 -2.75
N PHE A 198 2.24 -14.98 -1.90
CA PHE A 198 2.53 -14.92 -0.47
C PHE A 198 2.29 -16.26 0.23
N GLY A 199 1.21 -16.97 -0.13
CA GLY A 199 0.96 -18.31 0.39
C GLY A 199 2.07 -19.30 0.03
N TRP A 200 2.58 -19.23 -1.20
CA TRP A 200 3.73 -20.03 -1.61
C TRP A 200 5.00 -19.71 -0.82
N GLN A 201 5.31 -18.41 -0.64
CA GLN A 201 6.44 -17.97 0.18
C GLN A 201 6.32 -18.46 1.64
N ALA A 202 5.12 -18.41 2.22
CA ALA A 202 4.88 -18.95 3.57
C ALA A 202 5.15 -20.46 3.64
N ALA A 203 4.69 -21.22 2.65
CA ALA A 203 4.92 -22.66 2.58
C ALA A 203 6.42 -23.01 2.47
N GLN A 204 7.19 -22.24 1.71
CA GLN A 204 8.65 -22.45 1.59
C GLN A 204 9.42 -22.15 2.89
N GLN A 205 8.88 -21.33 3.78
CA GLN A 205 9.52 -21.05 5.07
C GLN A 205 9.17 -22.06 6.16
N LEU A 206 8.15 -22.88 5.94
CA LEU A 206 7.70 -23.92 6.86
C LEU A 206 8.30 -25.30 6.55
N GLY A 207 8.83 -25.50 5.33
CA GLY A 207 9.45 -26.78 4.89
C GLY A 207 10.95 -26.69 4.83
#